data_531971028f61b72cac1d1e3ac3f8b441
#
_entry.id   531971028f61b72cac1d1e3ac3f8b441
#
_cell.length_a   1.000
_cell.length_b   1.000
_cell.length_c   1.000
_cell.angle_alpha   90.00
_cell.angle_beta   90.00
_cell.angle_gamma   90.00
#
_symmetry.space_group_name_H-M   'P 1'
#
loop_
_entity.id
_entity.type
_entity.pdbx_description
1 polymer ?
#
loop_
_entity_poly.entity_id
_entity_poly.type
_entity_poly.pdbx_seq_one_letter_code
_entity_poly.pdbx_strand_id
1 'polypeptide(L)'
;MMPIFRDELGCDADSCIKTNVLTDFGGGHPDPNLTYAADLVQAMARGEHGLGAAFDGDGDRNMILGKDAFFVTPCDSLAVLADNLEHIPWFQGGRCKGVARSMPTSGAVDR
;
A
#
# COMPACT_ATOMS: atom_id res chain seq x y z
N MET A 1 1.62 -3.48 -11.11
CA MET A 1 0.95 -2.42 -10.27
C MET A 1 0.58 -1.19 -11.08
N MET A 2 1.44 -0.66 -11.97
CA MET A 2 1.15 0.56 -12.73
C MET A 2 -0.22 0.58 -13.46
N PRO A 3 -0.65 -0.50 -14.16
CA PRO A 3 -1.99 -0.51 -14.77
C PRO A 3 -3.13 -0.32 -13.76
N ILE A 4 -3.00 -0.90 -12.55
CA ILE A 4 -4.00 -0.74 -11.49
C ILE A 4 -4.07 0.72 -11.05
N PHE A 5 -2.92 1.32 -10.73
CA PHE A 5 -2.91 2.72 -10.27
C PHE A 5 -3.39 3.69 -11.34
N ARG A 6 -2.90 3.56 -12.56
CA ARG A 6 -3.24 4.49 -13.66
C ARG A 6 -4.63 4.22 -14.22
N ASP A 7 -4.93 2.96 -14.58
CA ASP A 7 -6.10 2.64 -15.41
C ASP A 7 -7.36 2.38 -14.57
N GLU A 8 -7.20 1.86 -13.33
CA GLU A 8 -8.34 1.56 -12.45
C GLU A 8 -8.55 2.64 -11.38
N LEU A 9 -7.47 3.18 -10.80
CA LEU A 9 -7.55 4.19 -9.74
C LEU A 9 -7.41 5.63 -10.27
N GLY A 10 -7.05 5.82 -11.54
CA GLY A 10 -6.97 7.13 -12.17
C GLY A 10 -5.80 8.00 -11.69
N CYS A 11 -4.73 7.40 -11.18
CA CYS A 11 -3.54 8.14 -10.77
C CYS A 11 -2.77 8.66 -11.99
N ASP A 12 -2.19 9.85 -11.86
CA ASP A 12 -1.29 10.39 -12.87
C ASP A 12 -0.07 9.46 -13.04
N ALA A 13 0.41 9.34 -14.29
CA ALA A 13 1.56 8.51 -14.59
C ALA A 13 2.81 8.92 -13.79
N ASP A 14 2.97 10.22 -13.56
CA ASP A 14 4.10 10.80 -12.82
C ASP A 14 4.05 10.47 -11.31
N SER A 15 2.88 10.02 -10.80
CA SER A 15 2.73 9.51 -9.44
C SER A 15 3.28 8.10 -9.26
N CYS A 16 3.62 7.41 -10.37
CA CYS A 16 4.15 6.05 -10.35
C CYS A 16 5.65 6.07 -10.63
N ILE A 17 6.46 5.85 -9.61
CA ILE A 17 7.93 5.82 -9.72
C ILE A 17 8.46 4.38 -9.80
N LYS A 18 9.68 4.22 -10.32
CA LYS A 18 10.37 2.91 -10.47
C LYS A 18 9.54 1.86 -11.23
N THR A 19 8.84 2.29 -12.28
CA THR A 19 7.94 1.44 -13.07
C THR A 19 8.65 0.68 -14.20
N ASN A 20 9.89 1.05 -14.52
CA ASN A 20 10.67 0.38 -15.56
C ASN A 20 11.21 -0.95 -15.03
N VAL A 21 11.00 -2.01 -15.84
CA VAL A 21 11.58 -3.33 -15.54
C VAL A 21 13.09 -3.28 -15.82
N LEU A 22 13.87 -3.61 -14.81
CA LEU A 22 15.34 -3.65 -14.88
C LEU A 22 15.83 -5.03 -14.45
N THR A 23 16.88 -5.53 -15.13
CA THR A 23 17.56 -6.75 -14.69
C THR A 23 18.12 -6.54 -13.29
N ASP A 24 17.90 -7.52 -12.41
CA ASP A 24 18.32 -7.46 -11.01
C ASP A 24 17.87 -6.16 -10.31
N PHE A 25 16.66 -5.68 -10.64
CA PHE A 25 16.09 -4.41 -10.15
C PHE A 25 17.03 -3.20 -10.29
N GLY A 26 17.98 -3.25 -11.25
CA GLY A 26 19.01 -2.22 -11.43
C GLY A 26 19.99 -2.13 -10.25
N GLY A 27 20.23 -3.23 -9.55
CA GLY A 27 21.02 -3.28 -8.33
C GLY A 27 20.31 -2.71 -7.09
N GLY A 28 19.01 -2.42 -7.19
CA GLY A 28 18.20 -1.95 -6.08
C GLY A 28 17.71 -3.10 -5.20
N HIS A 29 17.08 -2.74 -4.07
CA HIS A 29 16.47 -3.70 -3.15
C HIS A 29 14.94 -3.47 -3.15
N PRO A 30 14.14 -4.35 -3.76
CA PRO A 30 12.70 -4.13 -3.95
C PRO A 30 11.89 -4.56 -2.70
N ASP A 31 12.27 -4.11 -1.53
CA ASP A 31 11.60 -4.43 -0.28
C ASP A 31 10.78 -3.22 0.21
N PRO A 32 9.46 -3.34 0.38
CA PRO A 32 8.59 -2.22 0.70
C PRO A 32 8.66 -1.87 2.19
N ASN A 33 9.73 -1.23 2.60
CA ASN A 33 9.93 -0.75 3.96
C ASN A 33 10.52 0.67 3.97
N LEU A 34 10.57 1.29 5.14
CA LEU A 34 11.00 2.67 5.29
C LEU A 34 12.44 2.92 4.83
N THR A 35 13.29 1.91 4.85
CA THR A 35 14.70 2.02 4.45
C THR A 35 14.85 1.93 2.94
N TYR A 36 14.31 0.88 2.33
CA TYR A 36 14.50 0.62 0.89
C TYR A 36 13.55 1.40 0.01
N ALA A 37 12.39 1.84 0.54
CA ALA A 37 11.48 2.75 -0.14
C ALA A 37 11.66 4.21 0.33
N ALA A 38 12.88 4.61 0.68
CA ALA A 38 13.19 5.95 1.18
C ALA A 38 12.75 7.07 0.21
N ASP A 39 12.78 6.84 -1.10
CA ASP A 39 12.32 7.82 -2.09
C ASP A 39 10.82 8.12 -1.92
N LEU A 40 10.00 7.09 -1.67
CA LEU A 40 8.58 7.25 -1.39
C LEU A 40 8.39 7.99 -0.06
N VAL A 41 9.13 7.62 0.99
CA VAL A 41 9.05 8.28 2.30
C VAL A 41 9.34 9.77 2.15
N GLN A 42 10.39 10.14 1.41
CA GLN A 42 10.75 11.54 1.16
C GLN A 42 9.69 12.28 0.33
N ALA A 43 9.11 11.62 -0.67
CA ALA A 43 8.02 12.20 -1.45
C ALA A 43 6.80 12.51 -0.58
N MET A 44 6.42 11.56 0.27
CA MET A 44 5.28 11.73 1.19
C MET A 44 5.55 12.78 2.27
N ALA A 45 6.79 12.88 2.76
CA ALA A 45 7.17 13.87 3.78
C ALA A 45 7.06 15.32 3.29
N ARG A 46 6.99 15.56 1.97
CA ARG A 46 6.73 16.91 1.43
C ARG A 46 5.29 17.38 1.62
N GLY A 47 4.39 16.48 2.01
CA GLY A 47 2.98 16.80 2.31
C GLY A 47 2.10 17.05 1.09
N GLU A 48 2.61 16.83 -0.12
CA GLU A 48 1.89 17.06 -1.39
C GLU A 48 0.95 15.92 -1.76
N HIS A 49 1.17 14.73 -1.17
CA HIS A 49 0.42 13.52 -1.46
C HIS A 49 -0.35 13.03 -0.24
N GLY A 50 -1.57 12.54 -0.45
CA GLY A 50 -2.40 11.99 0.62
C GLY A 50 -2.16 10.51 0.91
N LEU A 51 -1.67 9.77 -0.08
CA LEU A 51 -1.42 8.32 0.00
C LEU A 51 -0.16 7.97 -0.77
N GLY A 52 0.67 7.13 -0.19
CA GLY A 52 1.81 6.49 -0.83
C GLY A 52 1.77 4.97 -0.64
N ALA A 53 2.15 4.23 -1.65
CA ALA A 53 2.23 2.77 -1.58
C ALA A 53 3.51 2.27 -2.25
N ALA A 54 4.23 1.37 -1.60
CA ALA A 54 5.35 0.63 -2.17
C ALA A 54 5.03 -0.85 -2.21
N PHE A 55 5.55 -1.52 -3.23
CA PHE A 55 5.38 -2.96 -3.44
C PHE A 55 6.73 -3.59 -3.74
N ASP A 56 6.87 -4.86 -3.44
CA ASP A 56 8.03 -5.64 -3.82
C ASP A 56 7.97 -6.12 -5.28
N GLY A 57 8.93 -6.93 -5.69
CA GLY A 57 9.09 -7.31 -7.09
C GLY A 57 7.94 -8.12 -7.67
N ASP A 58 7.29 -8.96 -6.89
CA ASP A 58 6.13 -9.77 -7.29
C ASP A 58 4.80 -9.24 -6.75
N GLY A 59 4.85 -8.20 -5.90
CA GLY A 59 3.68 -7.46 -5.43
C GLY A 59 2.88 -8.15 -4.33
N ASP A 60 3.43 -9.15 -3.65
CA ASP A 60 2.76 -9.85 -2.56
C ASP A 60 2.95 -9.14 -1.21
N ARG A 61 3.94 -8.25 -1.11
CA ARG A 61 4.18 -7.38 0.04
C ARG A 61 3.97 -5.92 -0.32
N ASN A 62 3.55 -5.14 0.67
CA ASN A 62 3.33 -3.71 0.49
C ASN A 62 3.68 -2.91 1.73
N MET A 63 3.89 -1.62 1.53
CA MET A 63 3.98 -0.61 2.57
C MET A 63 3.06 0.54 2.22
N ILE A 64 2.25 0.98 3.14
CA ILE A 64 1.34 2.11 2.96
C ILE A 64 1.79 3.28 3.83
N LEU A 65 1.81 4.45 3.22
CA LEU A 65 2.06 5.73 3.88
C LEU A 65 0.86 6.64 3.70
N GLY A 66 0.39 7.21 4.77
CA GLY A 66 -0.58 8.31 4.75
C GLY A 66 0.12 9.65 4.54
N LYS A 67 -0.67 10.72 4.63
CA LYS A 67 -0.17 12.10 4.51
C LYS A 67 0.99 12.34 5.48
N ASP A 68 1.94 13.18 5.07
CA ASP A 68 3.13 13.54 5.83
C ASP A 68 3.99 12.33 6.24
N ALA A 69 4.00 11.31 5.39
CA ALA A 69 4.71 10.04 5.59
C ALA A 69 4.25 9.25 6.84
N PHE A 70 2.99 9.40 7.26
CA PHE A 70 2.42 8.59 8.33
C PHE A 70 2.49 7.11 7.97
N PHE A 71 3.24 6.34 8.73
CA PHE A 71 3.45 4.92 8.46
C PHE A 71 2.27 4.07 8.96
N VAL A 72 1.53 3.48 8.03
CA VAL A 72 0.53 2.45 8.34
C VAL A 72 1.26 1.11 8.44
N THR A 73 1.39 0.58 9.65
CA THR A 73 2.12 -0.67 9.83
C THR A 73 1.44 -1.82 9.09
N PRO A 74 2.19 -2.78 8.51
CA PRO A 74 1.58 -3.96 7.89
C PRO A 74 0.66 -4.74 8.86
N CYS A 75 0.93 -4.66 10.16
CA CYS A 75 0.09 -5.29 11.18
C CYS A 75 -1.31 -4.66 11.26
N ASP A 76 -1.44 -3.35 10.96
CA ASP A 76 -2.71 -2.62 11.06
C ASP A 76 -3.47 -2.52 9.74
N SER A 77 -2.86 -2.86 8.61
CA SER A 77 -3.47 -2.70 7.29
C SER A 77 -4.79 -3.46 7.14
N LEU A 78 -4.88 -4.67 7.72
CA LEU A 78 -6.11 -5.45 7.70
C LEU A 78 -7.25 -4.75 8.49
N ALA A 79 -6.92 -4.15 9.63
CA ALA A 79 -7.92 -3.42 10.43
C ALA A 79 -8.44 -2.18 9.68
N VAL A 80 -7.55 -1.44 9.03
CA VAL A 80 -7.94 -0.29 8.19
C VAL A 80 -8.85 -0.73 7.04
N LEU A 81 -8.52 -1.84 6.36
CA LEU A 81 -9.37 -2.38 5.31
C LEU A 81 -10.74 -2.84 5.85
N ALA A 82 -10.74 -3.53 6.99
CA ALA A 82 -11.97 -4.03 7.62
C ALA A 82 -12.91 -2.89 8.02
N ASP A 83 -12.36 -1.81 8.57
CA ASP A 83 -13.13 -0.61 8.97
C ASP A 83 -13.70 0.16 7.77
N ASN A 84 -13.13 -0.03 6.58
CA ASN A 84 -13.50 0.70 5.37
C ASN A 84 -14.09 -0.20 4.26
N LEU A 85 -14.56 -1.40 4.60
CA LEU A 85 -15.11 -2.35 3.60
C LEU A 85 -16.28 -1.79 2.80
N GLU A 86 -17.07 -0.91 3.38
CA GLU A 86 -18.21 -0.27 2.71
C GLU A 86 -17.80 0.60 1.51
N HIS A 87 -16.57 1.11 1.51
CA HIS A 87 -16.02 1.92 0.43
C HIS A 87 -15.41 1.07 -0.70
N ILE A 88 -15.31 -0.24 -0.51
CA ILE A 88 -14.77 -1.17 -1.50
C ILE A 88 -15.95 -1.80 -2.26
N PRO A 89 -16.11 -1.54 -3.57
CA PRO A 89 -17.29 -1.97 -4.34
C PRO A 89 -17.57 -3.48 -4.25
N TRP A 90 -16.51 -4.29 -4.19
CA TRP A 90 -16.64 -5.74 -4.05
C TRP A 90 -17.35 -6.17 -2.76
N PHE A 91 -17.15 -5.46 -1.66
CA PHE A 91 -17.71 -5.81 -0.34
C PHE A 91 -19.06 -5.16 -0.05
N GLN A 92 -19.54 -4.27 -0.92
CA GLN A 92 -20.84 -3.65 -0.77
C GLN A 92 -21.96 -4.70 -0.72
N GLY A 93 -23.03 -4.40 0.03
CA GLY A 93 -24.16 -5.31 0.20
C GLY A 93 -23.90 -6.46 1.18
N GLY A 94 -22.97 -6.29 2.11
CA GLY A 94 -22.71 -7.26 3.19
C GLY A 94 -22.05 -8.55 2.72
N ARG A 95 -21.23 -8.49 1.66
CA ARG A 95 -20.53 -9.66 1.12
C ARG A 95 -19.43 -10.19 2.04
N CYS A 96 -18.81 -9.32 2.86
CA CYS A 96 -17.86 -9.77 3.86
C CYS A 96 -18.60 -10.48 5.00
N LYS A 97 -18.26 -11.71 5.28
CA LYS A 97 -18.86 -12.52 6.35
C LYS A 97 -17.97 -12.66 7.57
N GLY A 98 -16.76 -12.19 7.47
CA GLY A 98 -15.78 -12.23 8.54
C GLY A 98 -14.38 -11.98 8.01
N VAL A 99 -13.45 -11.78 8.91
CA VAL A 99 -12.03 -11.59 8.63
C VAL A 99 -11.22 -12.65 9.38
N ALA A 100 -10.07 -13.02 8.81
CA ALA A 100 -9.11 -13.89 9.46
C ALA A 100 -7.77 -13.17 9.53
N ARG A 101 -7.06 -13.29 10.63
CA ARG A 101 -5.75 -12.69 10.80
C ARG A 101 -4.72 -13.69 11.30
N SER A 102 -3.46 -13.42 10.97
CA SER A 102 -2.33 -14.12 11.57
C SER A 102 -2.02 -13.57 12.97
N MET A 103 -1.24 -14.30 13.76
CA MET A 103 -0.86 -13.88 15.11
C MET A 103 -0.14 -12.50 15.15
N PRO A 104 0.79 -12.18 14.22
CA PRO A 104 1.43 -10.86 14.22
C PRO A 104 0.54 -9.72 13.74
N THR A 105 -0.61 -10.01 13.12
CA THR A 105 -1.56 -8.97 12.70
C THR A 105 -2.22 -8.34 13.93
N SER A 106 -2.45 -7.03 13.86
CA SER A 106 -3.04 -6.25 14.97
C SER A 106 -4.36 -6.84 15.44
N GLY A 107 -4.55 -6.90 16.75
CA GLY A 107 -5.83 -7.23 17.37
C GLY A 107 -6.90 -6.14 17.24
N ALA A 108 -6.60 -5.02 16.57
CA ALA A 108 -7.61 -3.99 16.29
C ALA A 108 -8.76 -4.52 15.43
N VAL A 109 -8.50 -5.50 14.58
CA VAL A 109 -9.52 -6.15 13.75
C VAL A 109 -10.50 -7.03 14.54
N ASP A 110 -10.16 -7.38 15.79
CA ASP A 110 -11.00 -8.23 16.65
C ASP A 110 -12.13 -7.44 17.34
N ARG A 111 -12.16 -6.12 17.21
CA ARG A 111 -13.10 -5.20 17.86
C ARG A 111 -14.19 -4.74 16.90
#